data_62233b4632a8c797967c59e6601b6bb2
#
_entry.id   62233b4632a8c797967c59e6601b6bb2
#
_cell.length_a   1.000
_cell.length_b   1.000
_cell.length_c   1.000
_cell.angle_alpha   90.00
_cell.angle_beta   90.00
_cell.angle_gamma   90.00
#
_symmetry.space_group_name_H-M   'P 1'
#
loop_
_entity.id
_entity.type
_entity.pdbx_description
1 polymer ?
#
loop_
_entity_poly.entity_id
_entity_poly.type
_entity_poly.pdbx_seq_one_letter_code
_entity_poly.pdbx_strand_id
1 'polypeptide(L)'
;MTTSKTPFFSVLLRWSYLEVVTNGKYNDTLQAYAAGVVEGAVTSQLIYKHWMNTLMGYCDPNDPGYCQHLKEYIITNLQWVEEQIKKATESPYWHQVHLSLLQLKGLEDGYIGQCTFPESSVYFNPLGFLLFQMGGDLEDLEAALNKSSQSRTVGSGSCSALIKLLPGNKELLVSHDTWNNYQSMLRIMKRYVFSFRTSLKDQTLIPGHTQAFSSYPGSIFSGDDFYILSSGLVTMETTIGNSNPDLWKFVKPQGSVMEWLRNIVANRLARSGKEWADIFSQYNSGTYNNQWMIVDYKSFIPGRLGLSKGLLTVLEQIPGMIQTADKTEELYNTSYWASYNIPYFEEVFNASGGPDLVKKYGSWFSFNDSPRAQIFRRNQSLVTDIESMVCLMRYNNFMNDPLSACDGCNPAQNGENAISARSDLNPANGTYPFGALGQRPHGGTDMKMTSYGLFKQYELLAVSGPTWDQVPAFEWSTSPYSSLTHIGHPDRWDFPTHGDLAYSNLCWMSKWCSENNVSFINNWATFRNGLVSSHSEVAALISCIG
;
A
#
# COMPACT_ATOMS: atom_id res chain seq x y z
N MET A 1 4.82 3.34 28.21
CA MET A 1 5.97 3.07 27.35
C MET A 1 5.47 2.47 26.06
N THR A 2 5.95 2.96 24.94
CA THR A 2 5.77 2.34 23.63
C THR A 2 6.85 1.29 23.49
N THR A 3 6.51 0.08 23.10
CA THR A 3 7.48 -0.98 22.83
C THR A 3 7.50 -1.28 21.35
N SER A 4 8.67 -1.48 20.79
CA SER A 4 8.84 -2.04 19.45
C SER A 4 9.67 -3.31 19.53
N LYS A 5 9.38 -4.25 18.64
CA LYS A 5 10.28 -5.35 18.36
C LYS A 5 11.17 -4.93 17.20
N THR A 6 12.46 -5.14 17.34
CA THR A 6 13.47 -4.83 16.32
C THR A 6 13.09 -5.46 14.98
N PRO A 7 13.25 -4.75 13.85
CA PRO A 7 13.01 -5.34 12.55
C PRO A 7 13.90 -6.58 12.37
N PHE A 8 13.26 -7.72 12.17
CA PHE A 8 13.98 -8.96 11.86
C PHE A 8 14.15 -9.05 10.35
N PHE A 9 15.39 -9.04 9.87
CA PHE A 9 15.71 -9.33 8.49
C PHE A 9 15.67 -10.85 8.28
N SER A 10 14.62 -11.35 7.67
CA SER A 10 14.64 -12.71 7.13
C SER A 10 15.36 -12.70 5.78
N VAL A 11 16.61 -13.17 5.77
CA VAL A 11 17.39 -13.35 4.54
C VAL A 11 16.68 -14.24 3.53
N LEU A 12 15.81 -15.12 4.00
CA LEU A 12 15.06 -16.08 3.16
C LEU A 12 13.80 -15.48 2.51
N LEU A 13 13.21 -14.40 3.08
CA LEU A 13 11.89 -13.90 2.65
C LEU A 13 11.91 -12.48 2.12
N ARG A 14 12.99 -11.74 2.34
CA ARG A 14 13.18 -10.34 1.94
C ARG A 14 12.10 -9.35 2.41
N TRP A 15 11.31 -9.73 3.42
CA TRP A 15 10.46 -8.84 4.18
C TRP A 15 11.11 -8.50 5.53
N SER A 16 11.11 -7.23 5.88
CA SER A 16 11.36 -6.82 7.26
C SER A 16 10.04 -6.83 8.02
N TYR A 17 10.09 -7.00 9.36
CA TYR A 17 8.92 -7.01 10.22
C TYR A 17 9.05 -5.96 11.31
N LEU A 18 7.99 -5.22 11.54
CA LEU A 18 7.92 -4.19 12.58
C LEU A 18 6.60 -4.32 13.34
N GLU A 19 6.68 -4.37 14.67
CA GLU A 19 5.50 -4.24 15.52
C GLU A 19 5.67 -3.02 16.43
N VAL A 20 4.65 -2.15 16.45
CA VAL A 20 4.60 -0.97 17.32
C VAL A 20 3.36 -1.05 18.19
N VAL A 21 3.55 -1.05 19.51
CA VAL A 21 2.47 -1.15 20.51
C VAL A 21 2.51 0.07 21.41
N THR A 22 1.39 0.79 21.54
CA THR A 22 1.27 1.92 22.47
C THR A 22 0.55 1.53 23.76
N ASN A 23 0.68 2.37 24.79
CA ASN A 23 0.09 2.13 26.10
C ASN A 23 -0.95 3.21 26.43
N GLY A 24 -2.22 2.79 26.57
CA GLY A 24 -3.36 3.66 26.86
C GLY A 24 -3.36 4.38 28.22
N LYS A 25 -2.30 4.23 29.02
CA LYS A 25 -2.09 5.05 30.22
C LYS A 25 -1.61 6.48 29.89
N TYR A 26 -1.10 6.69 28.69
CA TYR A 26 -0.64 7.98 28.21
C TYR A 26 -1.71 8.61 27.30
N ASN A 27 -1.67 9.93 27.16
CA ASN A 27 -2.56 10.61 26.22
C ASN A 27 -2.21 10.22 24.75
N ASP A 28 -3.18 10.35 23.86
CA ASP A 28 -3.06 9.90 22.48
C ASP A 28 -1.94 10.61 21.72
N THR A 29 -1.74 11.91 22.00
CA THR A 29 -0.70 12.70 21.33
C THR A 29 0.70 12.19 21.64
N LEU A 30 0.98 11.88 22.91
CA LEU A 30 2.24 11.30 23.31
C LEU A 30 2.42 9.87 22.78
N GLN A 31 1.34 9.07 22.79
CA GLN A 31 1.37 7.72 22.20
C GLN A 31 1.73 7.77 20.71
N ALA A 32 1.09 8.67 19.94
CA ALA A 32 1.30 8.80 18.51
C ALA A 32 2.75 9.24 18.18
N TYR A 33 3.22 10.28 18.84
CA TYR A 33 4.59 10.76 18.66
C TYR A 33 5.63 9.68 19.04
N ALA A 34 5.47 9.04 20.19
CA ALA A 34 6.37 7.98 20.64
C ALA A 34 6.36 6.75 19.72
N ALA A 35 5.21 6.42 19.12
CA ALA A 35 5.13 5.35 18.11
C ALA A 35 6.01 5.66 16.91
N GLY A 36 5.96 6.89 16.40
CA GLY A 36 6.83 7.35 15.32
C GLY A 36 8.30 7.34 15.70
N VAL A 37 8.67 7.89 16.86
CA VAL A 37 10.06 7.93 17.34
C VAL A 37 10.69 6.54 17.37
N VAL A 38 9.98 5.58 17.92
CA VAL A 38 10.47 4.20 18.01
C VAL A 38 10.66 3.60 16.61
N GLU A 39 9.67 3.76 15.73
CA GLU A 39 9.77 3.28 14.34
C GLU A 39 10.94 3.93 13.59
N GLY A 40 11.08 5.26 13.63
CA GLY A 40 12.15 5.99 12.97
C GLY A 40 13.54 5.55 13.40
N ALA A 41 13.72 5.35 14.70
CA ALA A 41 14.99 4.92 15.27
C ALA A 41 15.36 3.48 14.87
N VAL A 42 14.42 2.52 15.01
CA VAL A 42 14.73 1.09 14.76
C VAL A 42 14.78 0.73 13.26
N THR A 43 14.21 1.56 12.39
CA THR A 43 14.21 1.35 10.93
C THR A 43 15.10 2.33 10.17
N SER A 44 15.89 3.14 10.86
CA SER A 44 16.68 4.25 10.28
C SER A 44 17.52 3.84 9.06
N GLN A 45 18.22 2.70 9.12
CA GLN A 45 19.01 2.20 8.00
C GLN A 45 18.15 1.80 6.78
N LEU A 46 16.95 1.25 7.00
CA LEU A 46 16.03 0.91 5.93
C LEU A 46 15.44 2.16 5.30
N ILE A 47 15.08 3.17 6.12
CA ILE A 47 14.61 4.48 5.67
C ILE A 47 15.66 5.13 4.76
N TYR A 48 16.92 5.17 5.19
CA TYR A 48 18.02 5.69 4.38
C TYR A 48 18.13 4.97 3.02
N LYS A 49 18.13 3.63 3.01
CA LYS A 49 18.24 2.85 1.78
C LYS A 49 17.05 3.09 0.85
N HIS A 50 15.84 3.14 1.40
CA HIS A 50 14.62 3.38 0.62
C HIS A 50 14.62 4.79 0.03
N TRP A 51 15.03 5.81 0.79
CA TRP A 51 15.21 7.16 0.29
C TRP A 51 16.18 7.20 -0.91
N MET A 52 17.34 6.58 -0.76
CA MET A 52 18.35 6.55 -1.81
C MET A 52 17.89 5.85 -3.07
N ASN A 53 17.06 4.80 -2.92
CA ASN A 53 16.57 4.01 -4.04
C ASN A 53 15.40 4.69 -4.78
N THR A 54 14.58 5.51 -4.10
CA THR A 54 13.29 5.95 -4.64
C THR A 54 13.07 7.46 -4.69
N LEU A 55 13.53 8.20 -3.69
CA LEU A 55 13.24 9.63 -3.54
C LEU A 55 14.45 10.54 -3.77
N MET A 56 15.65 9.99 -3.73
CA MET A 56 16.86 10.79 -3.97
C MET A 56 16.83 11.42 -5.37
N GLY A 57 16.89 12.75 -5.42
CA GLY A 57 16.82 13.49 -6.68
C GLY A 57 15.41 13.66 -7.27
N TYR A 58 14.35 13.37 -6.51
CA TYR A 58 12.96 13.57 -6.95
C TYR A 58 12.70 15.02 -7.42
N CYS A 59 13.26 15.99 -6.73
CA CYS A 59 13.29 17.38 -7.14
C CYS A 59 14.57 17.66 -7.96
N ASP A 60 14.42 17.68 -9.29
CA ASP A 60 15.52 17.98 -10.20
C ASP A 60 15.90 19.47 -10.10
N PRO A 61 17.18 19.81 -9.83
CA PRO A 61 17.67 21.19 -9.89
C PRO A 61 17.46 21.86 -11.26
N ASN A 62 17.33 21.07 -12.34
CA ASN A 62 17.11 21.56 -13.69
C ASN A 62 15.63 21.84 -14.00
N ASP A 63 14.69 21.37 -13.15
CA ASP A 63 13.26 21.73 -13.20
C ASP A 63 12.79 22.33 -11.87
N PRO A 64 13.31 23.51 -11.48
CA PRO A 64 12.98 24.11 -10.19
C PRO A 64 11.52 24.55 -10.09
N GLY A 65 10.85 24.75 -11.23
CA GLY A 65 9.48 25.27 -11.28
C GLY A 65 8.47 24.33 -10.63
N TYR A 66 8.50 23.06 -11.01
CA TYR A 66 7.61 22.04 -10.43
C TYR A 66 7.81 21.90 -8.92
N CYS A 67 9.05 21.76 -8.47
CA CYS A 67 9.34 21.57 -7.04
C CYS A 67 9.00 22.78 -6.19
N GLN A 68 9.06 23.98 -6.75
CA GLN A 68 8.58 25.17 -6.08
C GLN A 68 7.05 25.13 -5.93
N HIS A 69 6.30 24.81 -7.00
CA HIS A 69 4.85 24.67 -6.94
C HIS A 69 4.42 23.56 -5.98
N LEU A 70 5.10 22.40 -6.01
CA LEU A 70 4.85 21.30 -5.07
C LEU A 70 5.05 21.74 -3.61
N LYS A 71 6.17 22.43 -3.33
CA LYS A 71 6.45 22.94 -2.00
C LYS A 71 5.37 23.92 -1.52
N GLU A 72 4.94 24.85 -2.37
CA GLU A 72 3.88 25.80 -2.06
C GLU A 72 2.54 25.09 -1.82
N TYR A 73 2.21 24.09 -2.65
CA TYR A 73 1.02 23.26 -2.48
C TYR A 73 1.02 22.55 -1.12
N ILE A 74 2.11 21.87 -0.77
CA ILE A 74 2.24 21.13 0.50
C ILE A 74 2.13 22.08 1.70
N ILE A 75 2.85 23.21 1.68
CA ILE A 75 2.81 24.19 2.78
C ILE A 75 1.38 24.71 2.97
N THR A 76 0.73 25.10 1.88
CA THR A 76 -0.64 25.64 1.93
C THR A 76 -1.64 24.59 2.43
N ASN A 77 -1.49 23.34 2.01
CA ASN A 77 -2.33 22.23 2.47
C ASN A 77 -2.14 21.97 3.97
N LEU A 78 -0.90 21.84 4.44
CA LEU A 78 -0.61 21.60 5.86
C LEU A 78 -1.12 22.74 6.75
N GLN A 79 -0.96 24.00 6.33
CA GLN A 79 -1.50 25.16 7.05
C GLN A 79 -3.03 25.07 7.18
N TRP A 80 -3.71 24.73 6.08
CA TRP A 80 -5.16 24.56 6.11
C TRP A 80 -5.58 23.38 7.02
N VAL A 81 -4.90 22.23 6.94
CA VAL A 81 -5.15 21.07 7.80
C VAL A 81 -4.97 21.43 9.29
N GLU A 82 -3.89 22.15 9.62
CA GLU A 82 -3.62 22.59 10.99
C GLU A 82 -4.71 23.55 11.52
N GLU A 83 -5.21 24.44 10.67
CA GLU A 83 -6.35 25.29 11.04
C GLU A 83 -7.61 24.48 11.32
N GLN A 84 -7.90 23.41 10.54
CA GLN A 84 -9.06 22.57 10.78
C GLN A 84 -8.92 21.79 12.10
N ILE A 85 -7.73 21.26 12.39
CA ILE A 85 -7.44 20.59 13.67
C ILE A 85 -7.74 21.54 14.84
N LYS A 86 -7.26 22.79 14.77
CA LYS A 86 -7.50 23.81 15.81
C LYS A 86 -8.97 24.21 15.98
N LYS A 87 -9.74 24.23 14.87
CA LYS A 87 -11.17 24.61 14.88
C LYS A 87 -12.08 23.47 15.33
N ALA A 88 -11.74 22.22 15.04
CA ALA A 88 -12.61 21.06 15.20
C ALA A 88 -12.10 20.09 16.28
N THR A 89 -11.81 20.60 17.47
CA THR A 89 -11.17 19.86 18.57
C THR A 89 -11.95 18.62 19.06
N GLU A 90 -13.27 18.58 18.86
CA GLU A 90 -14.11 17.43 19.24
C GLU A 90 -14.32 16.43 18.10
N SER A 91 -13.85 16.73 16.89
CA SER A 91 -14.04 15.88 15.70
C SER A 91 -13.18 14.62 15.78
N PRO A 92 -13.77 13.41 15.68
CA PRO A 92 -13.00 12.17 15.56
C PRO A 92 -12.05 12.20 14.36
N TYR A 93 -12.51 12.71 13.21
CA TYR A 93 -11.73 12.80 11.98
C TYR A 93 -10.45 13.63 12.20
N TRP A 94 -10.59 14.88 12.68
CA TRP A 94 -9.46 15.79 12.85
C TRP A 94 -8.55 15.38 14.00
N HIS A 95 -9.08 14.68 15.02
CA HIS A 95 -8.26 14.07 16.05
C HIS A 95 -7.31 13.01 15.47
N GLN A 96 -7.82 12.11 14.62
CA GLN A 96 -6.98 11.07 14.00
C GLN A 96 -5.99 11.66 12.97
N VAL A 97 -6.37 12.70 12.23
CA VAL A 97 -5.43 13.45 11.38
C VAL A 97 -4.27 14.02 12.20
N HIS A 98 -4.58 14.68 13.32
CA HIS A 98 -3.56 15.24 14.23
C HIS A 98 -2.62 14.16 14.76
N LEU A 99 -3.16 13.02 15.21
CA LEU A 99 -2.35 11.90 15.69
C LEU A 99 -1.43 11.33 14.59
N SER A 100 -1.90 11.30 13.33
CA SER A 100 -1.08 10.83 12.20
C SER A 100 0.09 11.78 11.91
N LEU A 101 -0.14 13.09 11.97
CA LEU A 101 0.93 14.08 11.81
C LEU A 101 1.94 13.99 12.96
N LEU A 102 1.48 13.80 14.20
CA LEU A 102 2.38 13.59 15.34
C LEU A 102 3.20 12.29 15.20
N GLN A 103 2.59 11.21 14.72
CA GLN A 103 3.31 9.95 14.45
C GLN A 103 4.38 10.15 13.39
N LEU A 104 4.07 10.86 12.29
CA LEU A 104 5.04 11.17 11.26
C LEU A 104 6.18 12.07 11.77
N LYS A 105 5.87 13.06 12.60
CA LYS A 105 6.89 13.89 13.23
C LYS A 105 7.80 13.09 14.16
N GLY A 106 7.22 12.21 14.94
CA GLY A 106 8.00 11.28 15.77
C GLY A 106 8.93 10.40 14.93
N LEU A 107 8.45 9.90 13.78
CA LEU A 107 9.26 9.08 12.87
C LEU A 107 10.46 9.85 12.31
N GLU A 108 10.25 11.11 11.89
CA GLU A 108 11.35 12.00 11.47
C GLU A 108 12.35 12.23 12.60
N ASP A 109 11.88 12.61 13.79
CA ASP A 109 12.73 12.90 14.95
C ASP A 109 13.50 11.65 15.42
N GLY A 110 12.84 10.49 15.42
CA GLY A 110 13.48 9.21 15.73
C GLY A 110 14.57 8.80 14.74
N TYR A 111 14.37 9.08 13.46
CA TYR A 111 15.36 8.88 12.41
C TYR A 111 16.58 9.80 12.60
N ILE A 112 16.34 11.10 12.91
CA ILE A 112 17.40 12.09 13.11
C ILE A 112 18.13 11.87 14.44
N GLY A 113 17.48 11.22 15.42
CA GLY A 113 17.99 11.05 16.78
C GLY A 113 17.84 12.30 17.65
N GLN A 114 16.92 13.20 17.29
CA GLN A 114 16.62 14.44 18.02
C GLN A 114 15.12 14.49 18.35
N CYS A 115 14.78 14.13 19.57
CA CYS A 115 13.38 14.06 19.98
C CYS A 115 12.98 15.35 20.68
N THR A 116 12.05 16.08 20.06
CA THR A 116 11.40 17.25 20.65
C THR A 116 9.91 17.16 20.46
N PHE A 117 9.20 16.81 21.53
CA PHE A 117 7.72 16.72 21.45
C PHE A 117 7.12 18.08 21.09
N PRO A 118 6.34 18.19 20.00
CA PRO A 118 5.77 19.45 19.56
C PRO A 118 4.65 19.92 20.50
N GLU A 119 4.81 21.09 21.12
CA GLU A 119 3.84 21.62 22.09
C GLU A 119 2.58 22.21 21.44
N SER A 120 2.67 22.78 20.23
CA SER A 120 1.55 23.52 19.64
C SER A 120 1.30 23.27 18.16
N SER A 121 2.32 23.12 17.34
CA SER A 121 2.19 22.88 15.90
C SER A 121 3.28 21.94 15.40
N VAL A 122 2.93 21.13 14.39
CA VAL A 122 3.85 20.17 13.78
C VAL A 122 4.43 20.78 12.51
N TYR A 123 5.74 21.01 12.52
CA TYR A 123 6.43 21.51 11.33
C TYR A 123 7.13 20.35 10.59
N PHE A 124 6.96 20.33 9.27
CA PHE A 124 7.67 19.43 8.36
C PHE A 124 8.44 20.19 7.30
N ASN A 125 9.60 19.65 6.92
CA ASN A 125 10.17 20.01 5.63
C ASN A 125 9.26 19.45 4.52
N PRO A 126 8.69 20.29 3.64
CA PRO A 126 7.77 19.82 2.60
C PRO A 126 8.37 18.80 1.63
N LEU A 127 9.68 18.85 1.42
CA LEU A 127 10.43 17.94 0.56
C LEU A 127 11.27 16.93 1.37
N GLY A 128 10.86 16.65 2.60
CA GLY A 128 11.49 15.69 3.50
C GLY A 128 10.65 14.42 3.71
N PHE A 129 10.42 14.06 4.98
CA PHE A 129 9.71 12.84 5.37
C PHE A 129 8.26 12.74 4.86
N LEU A 130 7.63 13.86 4.51
CA LEU A 130 6.32 13.86 3.85
C LEU A 130 6.32 13.13 2.52
N LEU A 131 7.40 13.21 1.73
CA LEU A 131 7.49 12.53 0.44
C LEU A 131 7.35 11.01 0.55
N PHE A 132 7.76 10.40 1.67
CA PHE A 132 7.52 8.97 1.92
C PHE A 132 6.03 8.62 2.03
N GLN A 133 5.20 9.59 2.43
CA GLN A 133 3.76 9.38 2.56
C GLN A 133 3.01 9.68 1.26
N MET A 134 3.60 10.50 0.40
CA MET A 134 2.90 11.08 -0.74
C MET A 134 3.10 10.31 -2.05
N GLY A 135 3.70 9.12 -2.05
CA GLY A 135 4.07 8.42 -3.28
C GLY A 135 2.96 8.38 -4.33
N GLY A 136 1.75 7.94 -3.95
CA GLY A 136 0.59 7.94 -4.84
C GLY A 136 0.04 9.35 -5.13
N ASP A 137 -0.03 10.22 -4.11
CA ASP A 137 -0.47 11.61 -4.32
C ASP A 137 0.43 12.35 -5.32
N LEU A 138 1.76 12.11 -5.29
CA LEU A 138 2.72 12.75 -6.19
C LEU A 138 2.47 12.40 -7.66
N GLU A 139 2.03 11.18 -7.96
CA GLU A 139 1.74 10.79 -9.35
C GLU A 139 0.70 11.71 -10.01
N ASP A 140 -0.34 12.09 -9.29
CA ASP A 140 -1.38 12.99 -9.78
C ASP A 140 -0.99 14.48 -9.62
N LEU A 141 -0.24 14.83 -8.57
CA LEU A 141 0.29 16.19 -8.39
C LEU A 141 1.28 16.57 -9.49
N GLU A 142 2.05 15.63 -10.03
CA GLU A 142 2.92 15.87 -11.19
C GLU A 142 2.13 16.39 -12.39
N ALA A 143 0.98 15.80 -12.67
CA ALA A 143 0.10 16.24 -13.75
C ALA A 143 -0.64 17.55 -13.39
N ALA A 144 -1.19 17.65 -12.17
CA ALA A 144 -1.95 18.83 -11.73
C ALA A 144 -1.11 20.09 -11.62
N LEU A 145 0.18 19.96 -11.28
CA LEU A 145 1.14 21.07 -11.12
C LEU A 145 2.06 21.25 -12.34
N ASN A 146 1.76 20.60 -13.46
CA ASN A 146 2.47 20.73 -14.73
C ASN A 146 3.99 20.44 -14.63
N LYS A 147 4.39 19.31 -14.04
CA LYS A 147 5.78 18.84 -14.11
C LYS A 147 6.20 18.67 -15.56
N SER A 148 7.33 19.27 -15.95
CA SER A 148 7.81 19.16 -17.32
C SER A 148 8.11 17.70 -17.67
N SER A 149 7.49 17.27 -18.68
CA SER A 149 7.56 16.15 -19.62
C SER A 149 8.49 14.93 -19.40
N GLN A 150 8.72 14.43 -18.21
CA GLN A 150 8.92 12.98 -18.08
C GLN A 150 7.70 12.35 -17.42
N SER A 151 6.57 12.76 -17.95
CA SER A 151 5.23 12.51 -17.49
C SER A 151 4.94 11.02 -17.32
N ARG A 152 4.03 10.76 -16.40
CA ARG A 152 3.32 9.51 -16.18
C ARG A 152 3.23 8.67 -17.45
N THR A 153 3.77 7.47 -17.37
CA THR A 153 3.71 6.53 -18.49
C THR A 153 2.27 6.12 -18.74
N VAL A 154 1.69 6.50 -19.88
CA VAL A 154 0.32 6.17 -20.25
C VAL A 154 0.11 4.67 -20.15
N GLY A 155 -0.94 4.24 -19.41
CA GLY A 155 -1.27 2.84 -19.18
C GLY A 155 -0.44 2.16 -18.09
N SER A 156 0.46 2.88 -17.39
CA SER A 156 1.19 2.29 -16.27
C SER A 156 0.20 1.83 -15.20
N GLY A 157 0.02 0.49 -15.09
CA GLY A 157 -0.72 -0.13 -14.01
C GLY A 157 0.08 -0.10 -12.72
N SER A 158 -0.61 -0.07 -11.59
CA SER A 158 0.05 -0.06 -10.28
C SER A 158 -0.26 -1.31 -9.45
N CYS A 159 -1.34 -2.05 -9.74
CA CYS A 159 -1.73 -3.21 -8.93
C CYS A 159 -2.64 -4.17 -9.69
N SER A 160 -2.74 -5.41 -9.20
CA SER A 160 -3.82 -6.35 -9.49
C SER A 160 -4.43 -6.84 -8.19
N ALA A 161 -5.76 -6.91 -8.09
CA ALA A 161 -6.44 -7.40 -6.89
C ALA A 161 -7.52 -8.42 -7.24
N LEU A 162 -7.71 -9.40 -6.35
CA LEU A 162 -8.75 -10.42 -6.48
C LEU A 162 -9.36 -10.75 -5.13
N ILE A 163 -10.69 -10.64 -5.05
CA ILE A 163 -11.51 -11.17 -3.97
C ILE A 163 -12.21 -12.40 -4.51
N LYS A 164 -12.07 -13.57 -3.85
CA LYS A 164 -12.58 -14.84 -4.36
C LYS A 164 -13.37 -15.59 -3.31
N LEU A 165 -14.62 -15.90 -3.61
CA LEU A 165 -15.42 -16.87 -2.88
C LEU A 165 -15.11 -18.28 -3.41
N LEU A 166 -14.63 -19.17 -2.55
CA LEU A 166 -14.41 -20.55 -2.90
C LEU A 166 -15.73 -21.34 -3.06
N PRO A 167 -15.76 -22.44 -3.84
CA PRO A 167 -16.98 -23.20 -4.09
C PRO A 167 -17.73 -23.55 -2.81
N GLY A 168 -19.04 -23.31 -2.80
CA GLY A 168 -19.91 -23.49 -1.64
C GLY A 168 -19.73 -22.43 -0.54
N ASN A 169 -19.12 -21.29 -0.86
CA ASN A 169 -18.82 -20.19 0.06
C ASN A 169 -18.03 -20.64 1.30
N LYS A 170 -17.18 -21.68 1.14
CA LYS A 170 -16.42 -22.27 2.26
C LYS A 170 -15.36 -21.35 2.81
N GLU A 171 -14.82 -20.48 1.94
CA GLU A 171 -13.75 -19.53 2.28
C GLU A 171 -13.89 -18.28 1.41
N LEU A 172 -13.42 -17.16 1.94
CA LEU A 172 -13.27 -15.89 1.23
C LEU A 172 -11.80 -15.50 1.24
N LEU A 173 -11.20 -15.47 0.07
CA LEU A 173 -9.81 -15.08 -0.14
C LEU A 173 -9.77 -13.63 -0.64
N VAL A 174 -8.85 -12.85 -0.10
CA VAL A 174 -8.59 -11.45 -0.50
C VAL A 174 -7.12 -11.32 -0.80
N SER A 175 -6.76 -10.94 -2.02
CA SER A 175 -5.37 -10.89 -2.48
C SER A 175 -5.08 -9.66 -3.33
N HIS A 176 -3.82 -9.22 -3.25
CA HIS A 176 -3.30 -8.05 -3.92
C HIS A 176 -1.87 -8.30 -4.40
N ASP A 177 -1.54 -7.84 -5.59
CA ASP A 177 -0.20 -7.80 -6.19
C ASP A 177 0.13 -6.34 -6.50
N THR A 178 1.10 -5.77 -5.81
CA THR A 178 1.57 -4.40 -6.04
C THR A 178 2.48 -4.38 -7.27
N TRP A 179 2.18 -3.49 -8.21
CA TRP A 179 3.10 -3.16 -9.29
C TRP A 179 3.78 -1.84 -9.02
N ASN A 180 5.09 -1.81 -9.17
CA ASN A 180 5.88 -0.62 -8.94
C ASN A 180 7.23 -0.71 -9.66
N ASN A 181 8.02 0.36 -9.64
CA ASN A 181 9.42 0.32 -10.01
C ASN A 181 10.19 -0.60 -9.08
N TYR A 182 11.08 -1.42 -9.64
CA TYR A 182 11.83 -2.42 -8.85
C TYR A 182 12.76 -1.81 -7.80
N GLN A 183 13.11 -0.53 -7.90
CA GLN A 183 13.85 0.18 -6.87
C GLN A 183 13.09 0.29 -5.54
N SER A 184 11.76 0.13 -5.54
CA SER A 184 10.91 0.19 -4.34
C SER A 184 10.80 -1.12 -3.57
N MET A 185 11.50 -2.18 -3.96
CA MET A 185 11.34 -3.53 -3.39
C MET A 185 11.92 -3.73 -1.98
N LEU A 186 12.36 -2.67 -1.27
CA LEU A 186 12.59 -2.75 0.18
C LEU A 186 11.25 -2.62 0.90
N ARG A 187 10.82 -3.69 1.58
CA ARG A 187 9.47 -3.81 2.13
C ARG A 187 9.47 -4.16 3.62
N ILE A 188 8.48 -3.64 4.33
CA ILE A 188 8.26 -3.93 5.76
C ILE A 188 6.81 -4.38 5.96
N MET A 189 6.62 -5.56 6.57
CA MET A 189 5.34 -5.93 7.18
C MET A 189 5.21 -5.21 8.51
N LYS A 190 4.15 -4.46 8.69
CA LYS A 190 3.90 -3.69 9.91
C LYS A 190 2.68 -4.20 10.63
N ARG A 191 2.80 -4.24 11.96
CA ARG A 191 1.67 -4.44 12.87
C ARG A 191 1.65 -3.29 13.86
N TYR A 192 0.60 -2.48 13.81
CA TYR A 192 0.36 -1.44 14.79
C TYR A 192 -0.72 -1.89 15.77
N VAL A 193 -0.48 -1.69 17.06
CA VAL A 193 -1.46 -1.89 18.14
C VAL A 193 -1.52 -0.60 18.94
N PHE A 194 -2.47 0.25 18.58
CA PHE A 194 -2.60 1.59 19.14
C PHE A 194 -3.75 1.68 20.14
N SER A 195 -3.47 2.25 21.30
CA SER A 195 -4.47 2.50 22.32
C SER A 195 -5.11 3.90 22.21
N PHE A 196 -5.26 4.39 20.97
CA PHE A 196 -5.85 5.70 20.69
C PHE A 196 -7.36 5.72 20.99
N ARG A 197 -7.84 6.87 21.39
CA ARG A 197 -9.27 7.15 21.55
C ARG A 197 -9.87 7.68 20.27
N THR A 198 -11.19 7.53 20.12
CA THR A 198 -11.92 8.02 18.95
C THR A 198 -11.76 9.53 18.81
N SER A 199 -11.89 10.29 19.89
CA SER A 199 -11.65 11.72 19.96
C SER A 199 -11.32 12.19 21.37
N LEU A 200 -11.05 13.47 21.56
CA LEU A 200 -10.88 14.05 22.90
C LEU A 200 -12.15 13.94 23.76
N LYS A 201 -13.34 13.94 23.15
CA LYS A 201 -14.63 13.81 23.82
C LYS A 201 -15.09 12.37 23.96
N ASP A 202 -14.96 11.58 22.88
CA ASP A 202 -15.30 10.16 22.89
C ASP A 202 -14.04 9.34 23.23
N GLN A 203 -13.99 8.89 24.48
CA GLN A 203 -12.87 8.14 25.04
C GLN A 203 -12.93 6.64 24.72
N THR A 204 -13.80 6.20 23.81
CA THR A 204 -13.80 4.82 23.32
C THR A 204 -12.55 4.54 22.47
N LEU A 205 -12.06 3.31 22.54
CA LEU A 205 -10.95 2.86 21.70
C LEU A 205 -11.35 2.90 20.22
N ILE A 206 -10.46 3.36 19.35
CA ILE A 206 -10.71 3.32 17.91
C ILE A 206 -11.00 1.88 17.44
N PRO A 207 -11.95 1.67 16.52
CA PRO A 207 -12.25 0.33 15.98
C PRO A 207 -11.05 -0.36 15.35
N GLY A 208 -10.28 0.35 14.54
CA GLY A 208 -9.06 -0.12 13.90
C GLY A 208 -7.82 0.01 14.75
N HIS A 209 -7.89 -0.34 16.04
CA HIS A 209 -6.76 -0.23 16.99
C HIS A 209 -5.61 -1.18 16.69
N THR A 210 -5.88 -2.33 16.07
CA THR A 210 -4.86 -3.25 15.55
C THR A 210 -4.94 -3.26 14.03
N GLN A 211 -3.81 -3.03 13.39
CA GLN A 211 -3.68 -3.00 11.94
C GLN A 211 -2.45 -3.82 11.53
N ALA A 212 -2.62 -4.77 10.61
CA ALA A 212 -1.53 -5.49 9.98
C ALA A 212 -1.53 -5.15 8.48
N PHE A 213 -0.39 -4.75 7.94
CA PHE A 213 -0.31 -4.26 6.57
C PHE A 213 1.11 -4.35 5.98
N SER A 214 1.18 -4.45 4.66
CA SER A 214 2.43 -4.29 3.90
C SER A 214 2.77 -2.80 3.76
N SER A 215 4.06 -2.45 3.83
CA SER A 215 4.49 -1.05 3.80
C SER A 215 5.92 -0.88 3.31
N TYR A 216 6.36 0.36 3.30
CA TYR A 216 7.71 0.78 2.95
C TYR A 216 8.43 1.41 4.15
N PRO A 217 9.79 1.39 4.17
CA PRO A 217 10.55 2.16 5.15
C PRO A 217 10.26 3.66 5.07
N GLY A 218 10.00 4.28 6.20
CA GLY A 218 9.69 5.71 6.27
C GLY A 218 8.22 6.07 6.09
N SER A 219 7.35 5.15 5.65
CA SER A 219 5.91 5.37 5.51
C SER A 219 5.16 4.88 6.74
N ILE A 220 4.20 5.66 7.26
CA ILE A 220 3.36 5.26 8.42
C ILE A 220 2.03 4.61 8.02
N PHE A 221 1.84 4.33 6.75
CA PHE A 221 0.68 3.69 6.13
C PHE A 221 1.14 2.59 5.16
N SER A 222 0.24 1.93 4.45
CA SER A 222 0.63 0.85 3.55
C SER A 222 1.43 1.35 2.34
N GLY A 223 0.93 2.31 1.61
CA GLY A 223 1.49 2.72 0.32
C GLY A 223 1.34 1.68 -0.80
N ASP A 224 0.94 0.46 -0.44
CA ASP A 224 0.45 -0.62 -1.33
C ASP A 224 -1.05 -0.79 -1.18
N ASP A 225 -1.57 -0.21 -0.14
CA ASP A 225 -2.95 -0.23 0.27
C ASP A 225 -3.54 -1.63 0.39
N PHE A 226 -2.96 -2.38 1.33
CA PHE A 226 -3.47 -3.68 1.79
C PHE A 226 -3.41 -3.76 3.31
N TYR A 227 -4.59 -3.77 3.98
CA TYR A 227 -4.70 -3.73 5.42
C TYR A 227 -5.66 -4.79 5.97
N ILE A 228 -5.30 -5.37 7.12
CA ILE A 228 -6.15 -6.20 7.96
C ILE A 228 -6.39 -5.44 9.26
N LEU A 229 -7.66 -5.17 9.59
CA LEU A 229 -8.06 -4.28 10.67
C LEU A 229 -8.86 -4.99 11.77
N SER A 230 -8.63 -4.59 13.03
CA SER A 230 -9.39 -5.11 14.19
C SER A 230 -10.87 -4.76 14.16
N SER A 231 -11.28 -3.80 13.34
CA SER A 231 -12.69 -3.49 13.09
C SER A 231 -13.44 -4.58 12.32
N GLY A 232 -12.73 -5.62 11.85
CA GLY A 232 -13.30 -6.69 11.05
C GLY A 232 -13.20 -6.44 9.54
N LEU A 233 -12.49 -5.40 9.13
CA LEU A 233 -12.33 -5.02 7.74
C LEU A 233 -10.98 -5.46 7.17
N VAL A 234 -10.97 -5.81 5.89
CA VAL A 234 -9.79 -5.82 5.04
C VAL A 234 -9.99 -4.76 3.97
N THR A 235 -9.05 -3.83 3.86
CA THR A 235 -9.12 -2.73 2.88
C THR A 235 -7.95 -2.82 1.93
N MET A 236 -8.21 -2.69 0.64
CA MET A 236 -7.20 -2.67 -0.41
C MET A 236 -7.67 -1.84 -1.60
N GLU A 237 -6.73 -1.41 -2.43
CA GLU A 237 -7.03 -0.64 -3.61
C GLU A 237 -6.29 -1.12 -4.86
N THR A 238 -6.68 -0.61 -6.01
CA THR A 238 -5.86 -0.51 -7.21
C THR A 238 -6.01 0.88 -7.81
N THR A 239 -4.92 1.50 -8.17
CA THR A 239 -4.90 2.86 -8.71
C THR A 239 -5.67 2.94 -10.02
N ILE A 240 -6.58 3.92 -10.14
CA ILE A 240 -7.24 4.29 -11.39
C ILE A 240 -6.71 5.64 -11.87
N GLY A 241 -6.43 5.76 -13.16
CA GLY A 241 -5.87 7.00 -13.70
C GLY A 241 -6.94 8.03 -14.05
N ASN A 242 -6.56 9.30 -14.00
CA ASN A 242 -7.30 10.38 -14.64
C ASN A 242 -6.53 10.88 -15.87
N SER A 243 -7.13 10.75 -17.06
CA SER A 243 -6.60 11.27 -18.33
C SER A 243 -7.34 12.51 -18.83
N ASN A 244 -8.37 12.95 -18.10
CA ASN A 244 -9.11 14.16 -18.41
C ASN A 244 -8.46 15.38 -17.71
N PRO A 245 -7.78 16.28 -18.45
CA PRO A 245 -7.06 17.41 -17.86
C PRO A 245 -8.00 18.42 -17.19
N ASP A 246 -9.28 18.47 -17.57
CA ASP A 246 -10.24 19.39 -17.00
C ASP A 246 -10.56 19.11 -15.53
N LEU A 247 -10.25 17.91 -15.05
CA LEU A 247 -10.48 17.54 -13.66
C LEU A 247 -9.40 18.06 -12.71
N TRP A 248 -8.21 18.40 -13.21
CA TRP A 248 -7.13 18.91 -12.34
C TRP A 248 -7.49 20.21 -11.63
N LYS A 249 -8.48 20.96 -12.12
CA LYS A 249 -9.03 22.15 -11.42
C LYS A 249 -9.60 21.84 -10.02
N PHE A 250 -9.91 20.58 -9.73
CA PHE A 250 -10.42 20.13 -8.43
C PHE A 250 -9.29 19.74 -7.45
N VAL A 251 -8.06 19.58 -7.93
CA VAL A 251 -6.88 19.34 -7.08
C VAL A 251 -6.43 20.68 -6.50
N LYS A 252 -6.76 20.91 -5.24
CA LYS A 252 -6.52 22.18 -4.53
C LYS A 252 -5.88 21.93 -3.17
N PRO A 253 -4.94 22.78 -2.73
CA PRO A 253 -4.30 22.60 -1.43
C PRO A 253 -5.22 22.92 -0.24
N GLN A 254 -6.28 23.70 -0.45
CA GLN A 254 -7.26 24.04 0.59
C GLN A 254 -8.58 23.30 0.35
N GLY A 255 -9.24 22.88 1.43
CA GLY A 255 -10.48 22.13 1.37
C GLY A 255 -10.27 20.63 1.10
N SER A 256 -9.03 20.15 1.09
CA SER A 256 -8.68 18.75 0.83
C SER A 256 -7.70 18.19 1.86
N VAL A 257 -7.79 16.90 2.10
CA VAL A 257 -6.83 16.12 2.90
C VAL A 257 -6.19 15.08 1.97
N MET A 258 -4.87 15.00 1.97
CA MET A 258 -4.11 14.05 1.16
C MET A 258 -4.60 12.62 1.39
N GLU A 259 -4.53 11.79 0.37
CA GLU A 259 -5.11 10.46 0.38
C GLU A 259 -4.58 9.61 1.54
N TRP A 260 -3.25 9.58 1.77
CA TRP A 260 -2.65 8.79 2.85
C TRP A 260 -3.22 9.09 4.25
N LEU A 261 -3.59 10.35 4.53
CA LEU A 261 -4.25 10.73 5.79
C LEU A 261 -5.70 10.23 5.84
N ARG A 262 -6.45 10.36 4.74
CA ARG A 262 -7.86 9.92 4.68
C ARG A 262 -7.98 8.41 4.86
N ASN A 263 -7.09 7.66 4.24
CA ASN A 263 -6.95 6.22 4.37
C ASN A 263 -6.68 5.83 5.85
N ILE A 264 -5.66 6.41 6.49
CA ILE A 264 -5.37 6.15 7.90
C ILE A 264 -6.60 6.45 8.79
N VAL A 265 -7.26 7.57 8.57
CA VAL A 265 -8.44 7.98 9.37
C VAL A 265 -9.60 7.01 9.19
N ALA A 266 -9.90 6.63 7.94
CA ALA A 266 -10.97 5.66 7.65
C ALA A 266 -10.66 4.29 8.27
N ASN A 267 -9.42 3.79 8.15
CA ASN A 267 -8.98 2.53 8.75
C ASN A 267 -9.08 2.53 10.28
N ARG A 268 -8.80 3.67 10.94
CA ARG A 268 -8.89 3.79 12.40
C ARG A 268 -10.32 3.86 12.91
N LEU A 269 -11.22 4.56 12.21
CA LEU A 269 -12.54 4.92 12.73
C LEU A 269 -13.68 4.01 12.25
N ALA A 270 -13.58 3.41 11.06
CA ALA A 270 -14.69 2.69 10.45
C ALA A 270 -14.98 1.32 11.09
N ARG A 271 -16.26 0.96 11.19
CA ARG A 271 -16.76 -0.34 11.64
C ARG A 271 -17.41 -1.17 10.53
N SER A 272 -17.64 -0.56 9.35
CA SER A 272 -18.23 -1.22 8.19
C SER A 272 -17.68 -0.62 6.90
N GLY A 273 -17.84 -1.32 5.77
CA GLY A 273 -17.40 -0.80 4.47
C GLY A 273 -18.08 0.51 4.10
N LYS A 274 -19.38 0.67 4.41
CA LYS A 274 -20.09 1.92 4.17
C LYS A 274 -19.51 3.06 5.02
N GLU A 275 -19.29 2.83 6.31
CA GLU A 275 -18.72 3.85 7.22
C GLU A 275 -17.30 4.23 6.79
N TRP A 276 -16.50 3.26 6.33
CA TRP A 276 -15.19 3.53 5.76
C TRP A 276 -15.26 4.46 4.55
N ALA A 277 -16.18 4.17 3.62
CA ALA A 277 -16.39 4.98 2.43
C ALA A 277 -16.88 6.40 2.79
N ASP A 278 -17.81 6.54 3.73
CA ASP A 278 -18.33 7.83 4.19
C ASP A 278 -17.21 8.70 4.84
N ILE A 279 -16.30 8.09 5.59
CA ILE A 279 -15.17 8.79 6.22
C ILE A 279 -14.11 9.17 5.18
N PHE A 280 -13.71 8.23 4.33
CA PHE A 280 -12.71 8.43 3.28
C PHE A 280 -13.13 9.49 2.26
N SER A 281 -14.44 9.60 1.97
CA SER A 281 -14.97 10.55 1.01
C SER A 281 -14.86 12.02 1.46
N GLN A 282 -14.62 12.27 2.74
CA GLN A 282 -14.48 13.63 3.25
C GLN A 282 -13.17 14.24 2.73
N TYR A 283 -13.24 15.50 2.30
CA TYR A 283 -12.09 16.28 1.86
C TYR A 283 -11.27 15.65 0.73
N ASN A 284 -11.94 15.09 -0.28
CA ASN A 284 -11.30 14.47 -1.44
C ASN A 284 -10.21 15.37 -2.05
N SER A 285 -8.97 14.87 -2.05
CA SER A 285 -7.81 15.55 -2.62
C SER A 285 -7.79 15.53 -4.15
N GLY A 286 -8.44 14.53 -4.74
CA GLY A 286 -8.32 14.26 -6.17
C GLY A 286 -6.94 13.75 -6.58
N THR A 287 -6.15 13.31 -5.62
CA THR A 287 -4.83 12.71 -5.79
C THR A 287 -4.80 11.31 -5.24
N TYR A 288 -3.92 10.46 -5.75
CA TYR A 288 -3.88 9.03 -5.54
C TYR A 288 -5.27 8.42 -5.79
N ASN A 289 -5.69 8.52 -7.04
CA ASN A 289 -7.04 8.16 -7.46
C ASN A 289 -7.15 6.64 -7.59
N ASN A 290 -8.03 6.03 -6.79
CA ASN A 290 -8.07 4.59 -6.58
C ASN A 290 -9.48 4.02 -6.70
N GLN A 291 -9.55 2.70 -7.05
CA GLN A 291 -10.68 1.86 -6.74
C GLN A 291 -10.39 1.14 -5.42
N TRP A 292 -11.05 1.55 -4.34
CA TRP A 292 -11.00 0.91 -3.04
C TRP A 292 -11.99 -0.24 -2.94
N MET A 293 -11.54 -1.34 -2.36
CA MET A 293 -12.34 -2.53 -2.04
C MET A 293 -12.27 -2.78 -0.54
N ILE A 294 -13.40 -2.69 0.14
CA ILE A 294 -13.52 -2.88 1.58
C ILE A 294 -14.33 -4.13 1.84
N VAL A 295 -13.66 -5.18 2.31
CA VAL A 295 -14.27 -6.47 2.67
C VAL A 295 -14.55 -6.49 4.16
N ASP A 296 -15.83 -6.66 4.54
CA ASP A 296 -16.26 -6.81 5.92
C ASP A 296 -16.42 -8.29 6.29
N TYR A 297 -15.38 -8.88 6.86
CA TYR A 297 -15.39 -10.29 7.25
C TYR A 297 -16.41 -10.64 8.35
N LYS A 298 -16.93 -9.66 9.08
CA LYS A 298 -18.05 -9.90 10.02
C LYS A 298 -19.34 -10.30 9.31
N SER A 299 -19.49 -9.90 8.04
CA SER A 299 -20.62 -10.24 7.17
C SER A 299 -20.43 -11.58 6.43
N PHE A 300 -19.24 -12.22 6.54
CA PHE A 300 -18.97 -13.51 5.92
C PHE A 300 -19.12 -14.66 6.92
N ILE A 301 -19.93 -15.65 6.55
CA ILE A 301 -20.08 -16.91 7.32
C ILE A 301 -19.76 -18.07 6.38
N PRO A 302 -18.65 -18.80 6.64
CA PRO A 302 -18.25 -19.94 5.81
C PRO A 302 -19.37 -20.95 5.61
N GLY A 303 -19.59 -21.39 4.37
CA GLY A 303 -20.59 -22.38 3.99
C GLY A 303 -22.05 -21.87 3.95
N ARG A 304 -22.30 -20.61 4.32
CA ARG A 304 -23.66 -20.05 4.26
C ARG A 304 -24.02 -19.69 2.81
N LEU A 305 -25.13 -20.26 2.35
CA LEU A 305 -25.77 -19.88 1.10
C LEU A 305 -26.79 -18.77 1.41
N GLY A 306 -26.53 -17.56 0.95
CA GLY A 306 -27.45 -16.44 1.12
C GLY A 306 -26.70 -15.12 1.29
N LEU A 307 -27.31 -14.07 0.73
CA LEU A 307 -26.75 -12.72 0.69
C LEU A 307 -26.80 -12.08 2.08
N SER A 308 -25.62 -11.81 2.66
CA SER A 308 -25.50 -10.78 3.68
C SER A 308 -25.07 -9.48 3.01
N LYS A 309 -25.79 -8.39 3.23
CA LYS A 309 -25.39 -7.07 2.70
C LYS A 309 -24.12 -6.58 3.38
N GLY A 310 -23.35 -5.75 2.67
CA GLY A 310 -22.19 -5.06 3.23
C GLY A 310 -20.93 -5.92 3.34
N LEU A 311 -20.85 -7.09 2.69
CA LEU A 311 -19.64 -7.90 2.64
C LEU A 311 -18.55 -7.22 1.80
N LEU A 312 -18.91 -6.64 0.66
CA LEU A 312 -18.01 -5.92 -0.23
C LEU A 312 -18.55 -4.53 -0.54
N THR A 313 -17.84 -3.50 -0.10
CA THR A 313 -18.06 -2.12 -0.53
C THR A 313 -16.95 -1.72 -1.49
N VAL A 314 -17.32 -1.14 -2.64
CA VAL A 314 -16.38 -0.60 -3.62
C VAL A 314 -16.58 0.90 -3.71
N LEU A 315 -15.45 1.63 -3.65
CA LEU A 315 -15.43 3.08 -3.80
C LEU A 315 -14.40 3.44 -4.89
N GLU A 316 -14.78 4.32 -5.80
CA GLU A 316 -13.86 4.93 -6.77
C GLU A 316 -13.78 6.43 -6.56
N GLN A 317 -12.56 6.94 -6.58
CA GLN A 317 -12.24 8.35 -6.47
C GLN A 317 -11.47 8.83 -7.70
N ILE A 318 -11.90 9.98 -8.21
CA ILE A 318 -11.14 10.83 -9.14
C ILE A 318 -11.26 12.30 -8.68
N PRO A 319 -10.52 13.25 -9.27
CA PRO A 319 -10.63 14.65 -8.87
C PRO A 319 -12.06 15.15 -8.98
N GLY A 320 -12.63 15.62 -7.86
CA GLY A 320 -13.96 16.17 -7.77
C GLY A 320 -15.12 15.17 -7.78
N MET A 321 -14.85 13.85 -7.84
CA MET A 321 -15.91 12.83 -7.88
C MET A 321 -15.53 11.61 -7.02
N ILE A 322 -16.53 11.09 -6.31
CA ILE A 322 -16.46 9.78 -5.63
C ILE A 322 -17.76 9.03 -5.92
N GLN A 323 -17.60 7.74 -6.27
CA GLN A 323 -18.71 6.79 -6.41
C GLN A 323 -18.51 5.63 -5.45
N THR A 324 -19.60 5.19 -4.81
CA THR A 324 -19.57 4.09 -3.83
C THR A 324 -20.78 3.19 -3.98
N ALA A 325 -20.57 1.88 -3.92
CA ALA A 325 -21.67 0.91 -3.92
C ALA A 325 -21.35 -0.34 -3.09
N ASP A 326 -22.41 -0.95 -2.53
CA ASP A 326 -22.35 -2.32 -2.00
C ASP A 326 -22.37 -3.30 -3.19
N LYS A 327 -21.29 -4.07 -3.35
CA LYS A 327 -21.08 -5.04 -4.43
C LYS A 327 -21.15 -6.48 -3.95
N THR A 328 -21.76 -6.70 -2.80
CA THR A 328 -21.93 -8.02 -2.20
C THR A 328 -22.69 -8.96 -3.11
N GLU A 329 -23.79 -8.50 -3.70
CA GLU A 329 -24.62 -9.32 -4.60
C GLU A 329 -23.84 -9.76 -5.84
N GLU A 330 -23.08 -8.85 -6.44
CA GLU A 330 -22.23 -9.15 -7.60
C GLU A 330 -21.16 -10.18 -7.25
N LEU A 331 -20.47 -10.01 -6.10
CA LEU A 331 -19.48 -10.96 -5.62
C LEU A 331 -20.06 -12.37 -5.44
N TYR A 332 -21.28 -12.51 -4.90
CA TYR A 332 -21.93 -13.82 -4.75
C TYR A 332 -22.35 -14.42 -6.09
N ASN A 333 -22.83 -13.60 -7.03
CA ASN A 333 -23.28 -14.04 -8.34
C ASN A 333 -22.13 -14.51 -9.24
N THR A 334 -21.01 -13.80 -9.20
CA THR A 334 -19.82 -14.10 -10.03
C THR A 334 -18.80 -15.00 -9.33
N SER A 335 -18.89 -15.12 -8.00
CA SER A 335 -17.93 -15.75 -7.08
C SER A 335 -16.56 -15.04 -7.02
N TYR A 336 -16.39 -13.89 -7.64
CA TYR A 336 -15.15 -13.10 -7.54
C TYR A 336 -15.41 -11.62 -7.82
N TRP A 337 -14.50 -10.78 -7.34
CA TRP A 337 -14.32 -9.39 -7.74
C TRP A 337 -12.85 -9.19 -8.09
N ALA A 338 -12.56 -8.67 -9.28
CA ALA A 338 -11.20 -8.36 -9.72
C ALA A 338 -11.06 -6.85 -9.98
N SER A 339 -9.88 -6.32 -9.67
CA SER A 339 -9.53 -4.92 -9.94
C SER A 339 -8.16 -4.82 -10.60
N TYR A 340 -8.05 -3.96 -11.64
CA TYR A 340 -6.92 -3.93 -12.58
C TYR A 340 -6.70 -2.56 -13.21
N ASN A 341 -6.84 -1.48 -12.43
CA ASN A 341 -6.54 -0.08 -12.80
C ASN A 341 -7.48 0.53 -13.85
N ILE A 342 -8.67 -0.01 -14.03
CA ILE A 342 -9.70 0.56 -14.91
C ILE A 342 -10.96 0.78 -14.07
N PRO A 343 -11.57 1.99 -14.09
CA PRO A 343 -12.78 2.25 -13.34
C PRO A 343 -13.91 1.30 -13.68
N TYR A 344 -14.59 0.79 -12.67
CA TYR A 344 -15.77 -0.06 -12.78
C TYR A 344 -17.04 0.78 -12.98
N PHE A 345 -17.18 1.91 -12.24
CA PHE A 345 -18.36 2.76 -12.36
C PHE A 345 -18.31 3.55 -13.67
N GLU A 346 -19.38 3.42 -14.46
CA GLU A 346 -19.45 4.04 -15.78
C GLU A 346 -19.27 5.57 -15.74
N GLU A 347 -19.83 6.23 -14.72
CA GLU A 347 -19.68 7.66 -14.53
C GLU A 347 -18.22 8.06 -14.27
N VAL A 348 -17.49 7.27 -13.48
CA VAL A 348 -16.07 7.50 -13.19
C VAL A 348 -15.24 7.24 -14.43
N PHE A 349 -15.49 6.12 -15.13
CA PHE A 349 -14.83 5.77 -16.38
C PHE A 349 -14.97 6.88 -17.44
N ASN A 350 -16.22 7.37 -17.62
CA ASN A 350 -16.50 8.43 -18.58
C ASN A 350 -15.84 9.75 -18.19
N ALA A 351 -15.96 10.16 -16.93
CA ALA A 351 -15.41 11.43 -16.45
C ALA A 351 -13.88 11.46 -16.47
N SER A 352 -13.22 10.33 -16.17
CA SER A 352 -11.75 10.22 -16.16
C SER A 352 -11.09 10.16 -17.54
N GLY A 353 -11.88 10.15 -18.64
CA GLY A 353 -11.38 10.11 -20.01
C GLY A 353 -11.18 8.69 -20.56
N GLY A 354 -11.77 7.67 -19.93
CA GLY A 354 -11.70 6.28 -20.37
C GLY A 354 -12.14 6.06 -21.83
N PRO A 355 -13.28 6.62 -22.30
CA PRO A 355 -13.72 6.47 -23.68
C PRO A 355 -12.71 6.97 -24.71
N ASP A 356 -12.01 8.07 -24.45
CA ASP A 356 -11.00 8.62 -25.34
C ASP A 356 -9.75 7.71 -25.39
N LEU A 357 -9.38 7.10 -24.27
CA LEU A 357 -8.31 6.11 -24.22
C LEU A 357 -8.67 4.85 -25.02
N VAL A 358 -9.87 4.33 -24.88
CA VAL A 358 -10.38 3.19 -25.68
C VAL A 358 -10.39 3.54 -27.17
N LYS A 359 -10.89 4.72 -27.52
CA LYS A 359 -10.90 5.19 -28.91
C LYS A 359 -9.49 5.29 -29.51
N LYS A 360 -8.51 5.72 -28.71
CA LYS A 360 -7.13 5.95 -29.16
C LYS A 360 -6.27 4.68 -29.17
N TYR A 361 -6.43 3.82 -28.17
CA TYR A 361 -5.52 2.70 -27.91
C TYR A 361 -6.21 1.33 -27.90
N GLY A 362 -7.52 1.27 -28.15
CA GLY A 362 -8.26 0.01 -28.25
C GLY A 362 -8.70 -0.60 -26.91
N SER A 363 -9.03 -1.88 -26.96
CA SER A 363 -9.64 -2.64 -25.87
C SER A 363 -8.75 -2.78 -24.62
N TRP A 364 -7.48 -2.49 -24.70
CA TRP A 364 -6.57 -2.52 -23.56
C TRP A 364 -7.03 -1.62 -22.40
N PHE A 365 -7.72 -0.52 -22.72
CA PHE A 365 -8.31 0.40 -21.74
C PHE A 365 -9.80 0.12 -21.46
N SER A 366 -10.37 -0.97 -22.01
CA SER A 366 -11.74 -1.38 -21.74
C SER A 366 -11.82 -2.16 -20.43
N PHE A 367 -12.85 -1.87 -19.62
CA PHE A 367 -13.07 -2.61 -18.36
C PHE A 367 -13.24 -4.11 -18.60
N ASN A 368 -13.96 -4.53 -19.63
CA ASN A 368 -14.27 -5.94 -19.88
C ASN A 368 -13.25 -6.67 -20.74
N ASP A 369 -12.53 -5.96 -21.60
CA ASP A 369 -11.75 -6.57 -22.69
C ASP A 369 -10.25 -6.35 -22.56
N SER A 370 -9.81 -5.65 -21.51
CA SER A 370 -8.37 -5.55 -21.19
C SER A 370 -7.76 -6.95 -20.91
N PRO A 371 -6.47 -7.17 -21.19
CA PRO A 371 -5.81 -8.46 -20.99
C PRO A 371 -6.04 -9.02 -19.58
N ARG A 372 -5.85 -8.20 -18.54
CA ARG A 372 -6.05 -8.63 -17.13
C ARG A 372 -7.48 -9.01 -16.83
N ALA A 373 -8.46 -8.24 -17.32
CA ALA A 373 -9.87 -8.57 -17.15
C ALA A 373 -10.21 -9.95 -17.72
N GLN A 374 -9.72 -10.23 -18.92
CA GLN A 374 -9.94 -11.50 -19.60
C GLN A 374 -9.22 -12.66 -18.91
N ILE A 375 -7.96 -12.47 -18.44
CA ILE A 375 -7.20 -13.49 -17.71
C ILE A 375 -7.89 -13.80 -16.37
N PHE A 376 -8.29 -12.79 -15.60
CA PHE A 376 -9.05 -13.01 -14.35
C PHE A 376 -10.36 -13.78 -14.62
N ARG A 377 -11.16 -13.35 -15.59
CA ARG A 377 -12.41 -14.01 -15.95
C ARG A 377 -12.22 -15.48 -16.34
N ARG A 378 -11.18 -15.79 -17.12
CA ARG A 378 -10.83 -17.15 -17.52
C ARG A 378 -10.34 -18.00 -16.34
N ASN A 379 -9.44 -17.47 -15.52
CA ASN A 379 -8.66 -18.27 -14.57
C ASN A 379 -9.24 -18.27 -13.13
N GLN A 380 -10.13 -17.35 -12.76
CA GLN A 380 -10.66 -17.28 -11.40
C GLN A 380 -11.37 -18.57 -10.94
N SER A 381 -11.93 -19.34 -11.86
CA SER A 381 -12.58 -20.63 -11.57
C SER A 381 -11.60 -21.73 -11.19
N LEU A 382 -10.31 -21.56 -11.50
CA LEU A 382 -9.23 -22.48 -11.12
C LEU A 382 -8.77 -22.27 -9.66
N VAL A 383 -9.21 -21.19 -9.03
CA VAL A 383 -8.91 -20.91 -7.63
C VAL A 383 -9.84 -21.71 -6.73
N THR A 384 -9.30 -22.72 -6.08
CA THR A 384 -10.00 -23.64 -5.17
C THR A 384 -9.45 -23.66 -3.74
N ASP A 385 -8.28 -23.05 -3.53
CA ASP A 385 -7.54 -22.98 -2.28
C ASP A 385 -6.55 -21.80 -2.27
N ILE A 386 -5.77 -21.70 -1.21
CA ILE A 386 -4.74 -20.67 -1.03
C ILE A 386 -3.64 -20.79 -2.09
N GLU A 387 -3.18 -21.98 -2.39
CA GLU A 387 -2.07 -22.21 -3.33
C GLU A 387 -2.45 -21.79 -4.75
N SER A 388 -3.61 -22.17 -5.22
CA SER A 388 -4.13 -21.78 -6.54
C SER A 388 -4.40 -20.28 -6.63
N MET A 389 -4.74 -19.61 -5.50
CA MET A 389 -4.84 -18.14 -5.44
C MET A 389 -3.47 -17.48 -5.62
N VAL A 390 -2.43 -17.99 -4.94
CA VAL A 390 -1.04 -17.52 -5.11
C VAL A 390 -0.60 -17.68 -6.56
N CYS A 391 -0.84 -18.85 -7.16
CA CYS A 391 -0.49 -19.10 -8.56
C CYS A 391 -1.18 -18.13 -9.53
N LEU A 392 -2.46 -17.81 -9.29
CA LEU A 392 -3.18 -16.85 -10.15
C LEU A 392 -2.66 -15.43 -9.96
N MET A 393 -2.46 -14.98 -8.72
CA MET A 393 -2.01 -13.62 -8.46
C MET A 393 -0.56 -13.36 -8.90
N ARG A 394 0.25 -14.41 -9.03
CA ARG A 394 1.60 -14.35 -9.59
C ARG A 394 1.70 -14.76 -11.06
N TYR A 395 0.56 -14.91 -11.73
CA TYR A 395 0.51 -15.40 -13.10
C TYR A 395 1.16 -14.43 -14.10
N ASN A 396 2.17 -14.92 -14.80
CA ASN A 396 2.74 -14.27 -15.98
C ASN A 396 3.31 -15.32 -16.95
N ASN A 397 2.47 -15.83 -17.85
CA ASN A 397 2.89 -16.74 -18.92
C ASN A 397 2.80 -16.03 -20.28
N PHE A 398 3.25 -14.78 -20.34
CA PHE A 398 3.00 -13.90 -21.48
C PHE A 398 3.48 -14.48 -22.81
N MET A 399 4.59 -15.23 -22.82
CA MET A 399 5.12 -15.83 -24.06
C MET A 399 4.19 -16.85 -24.73
N ASN A 400 3.33 -17.50 -23.94
CA ASN A 400 2.47 -18.59 -24.41
C ASN A 400 0.97 -18.28 -24.30
N ASP A 401 0.58 -17.22 -23.58
CA ASP A 401 -0.82 -16.87 -23.41
C ASP A 401 -1.30 -15.92 -24.53
N PRO A 402 -2.28 -16.36 -25.35
CA PRO A 402 -2.85 -15.49 -26.39
C PRO A 402 -3.44 -14.18 -25.86
N LEU A 403 -3.94 -14.16 -24.59
CA LEU A 403 -4.49 -12.95 -23.97
C LEU A 403 -3.40 -11.93 -23.61
N SER A 404 -2.13 -12.33 -23.59
CA SER A 404 -0.99 -11.43 -23.37
C SER A 404 -0.51 -10.74 -24.64
N ALA A 405 -1.11 -11.07 -25.79
CA ALA A 405 -0.81 -10.37 -27.03
C ALA A 405 -1.34 -8.92 -27.01
N CYS A 406 -0.60 -8.05 -27.65
CA CYS A 406 -0.89 -6.63 -27.78
C CYS A 406 -1.08 -6.28 -29.25
N ASP A 407 -2.22 -5.68 -29.58
CA ASP A 407 -2.45 -5.15 -30.92
C ASP A 407 -1.51 -3.96 -31.20
N GLY A 408 -0.80 -4.02 -32.30
CA GLY A 408 0.18 -2.99 -32.69
C GLY A 408 1.54 -3.09 -32.00
N CYS A 409 1.77 -4.10 -31.16
CA CYS A 409 3.09 -4.40 -30.63
C CYS A 409 3.93 -5.27 -31.59
N ASN A 410 5.25 -5.07 -31.58
CA ASN A 410 6.19 -5.98 -32.19
C ASN A 410 7.42 -6.16 -31.28
N PRO A 411 7.61 -7.35 -30.66
CA PRO A 411 6.78 -8.55 -30.76
C PRO A 411 5.37 -8.36 -30.13
N ALA A 412 4.42 -9.19 -30.56
CA ALA A 412 3.03 -9.09 -30.11
C ALA A 412 2.86 -9.47 -28.62
N GLN A 413 3.61 -10.48 -28.15
CA GLN A 413 3.55 -10.93 -26.74
C GLN A 413 4.21 -9.91 -25.82
N ASN A 414 3.54 -9.59 -24.69
CA ASN A 414 3.93 -8.49 -23.82
C ASN A 414 3.84 -8.85 -22.34
N GLY A 415 4.94 -8.70 -21.62
CA GLY A 415 5.06 -9.03 -20.20
C GLY A 415 4.24 -8.15 -19.26
N GLU A 416 3.74 -7.00 -19.72
CA GLU A 416 2.78 -6.16 -19.00
C GLU A 416 1.38 -6.78 -18.99
N ASN A 417 1.02 -7.59 -20.00
CA ASN A 417 -0.30 -8.16 -20.18
C ASN A 417 -0.50 -9.45 -19.39
N ALA A 418 -0.35 -9.37 -18.07
CA ALA A 418 -0.48 -10.49 -17.15
C ALA A 418 -1.04 -10.01 -15.80
N ILE A 419 -1.31 -10.91 -14.86
CA ILE A 419 -1.79 -10.55 -13.53
C ILE A 419 -0.65 -9.94 -12.69
N SER A 420 0.55 -10.47 -12.79
CA SER A 420 1.78 -9.92 -12.21
C SER A 420 2.72 -9.52 -13.34
N ALA A 421 2.78 -8.22 -13.64
CA ALA A 421 3.53 -7.73 -14.79
C ALA A 421 5.05 -7.93 -14.66
N ARG A 422 5.69 -8.11 -15.82
CA ARG A 422 7.14 -8.19 -16.00
C ARG A 422 7.57 -7.36 -17.22
N SER A 423 7.40 -6.02 -17.10
CA SER A 423 7.74 -5.08 -18.17
C SER A 423 9.23 -5.07 -18.51
N ASP A 424 10.08 -5.52 -17.57
CA ASP A 424 11.52 -5.69 -17.77
C ASP A 424 11.89 -6.74 -18.84
N LEU A 425 10.97 -7.66 -19.13
CA LEU A 425 11.16 -8.72 -20.13
C LEU A 425 10.75 -8.31 -21.55
N ASN A 426 10.12 -7.15 -21.72
CA ASN A 426 9.79 -6.64 -23.05
C ASN A 426 11.06 -6.18 -23.78
N PRO A 427 11.22 -6.43 -25.09
CA PRO A 427 12.41 -6.01 -25.83
C PRO A 427 12.58 -4.48 -25.89
N ALA A 428 13.80 -3.99 -25.67
CA ALA A 428 14.12 -2.56 -25.73
C ALA A 428 13.92 -1.96 -27.13
N ASN A 429 14.12 -2.77 -28.17
CA ASN A 429 13.95 -2.38 -29.58
C ASN A 429 12.56 -2.73 -30.14
N GLY A 430 11.60 -3.11 -29.27
CA GLY A 430 10.23 -3.37 -29.65
C GLY A 430 9.48 -2.11 -30.08
N THR A 431 8.36 -2.30 -30.78
CA THR A 431 7.42 -1.22 -31.10
C THR A 431 6.18 -1.36 -30.22
N TYR A 432 5.76 -0.27 -29.59
CA TYR A 432 4.65 -0.30 -28.63
C TYR A 432 3.72 0.91 -28.85
N PRO A 433 2.37 0.71 -28.81
CA PRO A 433 1.41 1.79 -29.02
C PRO A 433 1.46 2.89 -27.93
N PHE A 434 1.88 2.53 -26.71
CA PHE A 434 2.00 3.46 -25.58
C PHE A 434 3.05 2.95 -24.58
N GLY A 435 3.49 3.85 -23.69
CA GLY A 435 4.68 3.66 -22.87
C GLY A 435 4.65 2.48 -21.90
N ALA A 436 3.48 2.13 -21.33
CA ALA A 436 3.39 1.04 -20.36
C ALA A 436 3.84 -0.31 -20.93
N LEU A 437 3.59 -0.55 -22.22
CA LEU A 437 3.93 -1.79 -22.92
C LEU A 437 5.43 -1.88 -23.28
N GLY A 438 6.19 -0.81 -23.10
CA GLY A 438 7.62 -0.78 -23.35
C GLY A 438 8.45 -1.49 -22.28
N GLN A 439 9.76 -1.63 -22.56
CA GLN A 439 10.70 -2.16 -21.57
C GLN A 439 10.91 -1.17 -20.42
N ARG A 440 10.65 -1.58 -19.19
CA ARG A 440 10.79 -0.76 -17.97
C ARG A 440 11.23 -1.61 -16.78
N PRO A 441 11.95 -1.07 -15.78
CA PRO A 441 12.23 -1.75 -14.50
C PRO A 441 10.99 -1.71 -13.60
N HIS A 442 9.88 -2.28 -14.07
CA HIS A 442 8.56 -2.16 -13.47
C HIS A 442 7.75 -3.45 -13.63
N GLY A 443 6.90 -3.72 -12.68
CA GLY A 443 6.00 -4.88 -12.69
C GLY A 443 5.53 -5.23 -11.29
N GLY A 444 4.98 -6.43 -11.12
CA GLY A 444 4.63 -6.97 -9.82
C GLY A 444 5.86 -7.04 -8.92
N THR A 445 5.80 -6.39 -7.76
CA THR A 445 6.91 -6.34 -6.78
C THR A 445 6.66 -7.22 -5.57
N ASP A 446 5.47 -7.75 -5.43
CA ASP A 446 5.07 -8.70 -4.41
C ASP A 446 3.76 -9.40 -4.78
N MET A 447 3.30 -10.27 -3.91
CA MET A 447 1.93 -10.75 -3.81
C MET A 447 1.62 -10.95 -2.34
N LYS A 448 0.44 -10.54 -1.89
CA LYS A 448 -0.05 -10.73 -0.53
C LYS A 448 -1.52 -11.11 -0.52
N MET A 449 -1.91 -11.91 0.46
CA MET A 449 -3.28 -12.35 0.62
C MET A 449 -3.63 -12.68 2.07
N THR A 450 -4.91 -12.61 2.37
CA THR A 450 -5.49 -13.16 3.60
C THR A 450 -6.70 -14.03 3.29
N SER A 451 -7.13 -14.82 4.25
CA SER A 451 -8.35 -15.62 4.23
C SER A 451 -9.16 -15.38 5.49
N TYR A 452 -10.38 -15.90 5.57
CA TYR A 452 -11.19 -15.81 6.80
C TYR A 452 -10.49 -16.39 8.03
N GLY A 453 -9.68 -17.45 7.82
CA GLY A 453 -8.88 -18.04 8.88
C GLY A 453 -7.72 -17.16 9.33
N LEU A 454 -6.92 -16.67 8.38
CA LEU A 454 -5.75 -15.80 8.61
C LEU A 454 -6.16 -14.44 9.18
N PHE A 455 -7.20 -13.84 8.61
CA PHE A 455 -7.73 -12.55 9.04
C PHE A 455 -8.00 -12.49 10.57
N LYS A 456 -8.54 -13.54 11.16
CA LYS A 456 -8.84 -13.60 12.60
C LYS A 456 -7.61 -13.45 13.50
N GLN A 457 -6.44 -13.71 12.97
CA GLN A 457 -5.16 -13.63 13.67
C GLN A 457 -4.34 -12.40 13.23
N TYR A 458 -4.92 -11.55 12.38
CA TYR A 458 -4.23 -10.44 11.68
C TYR A 458 -3.03 -10.93 10.88
N GLU A 459 -3.17 -12.10 10.26
CA GLU A 459 -2.13 -12.74 9.46
C GLU A 459 -2.41 -12.59 7.98
N LEU A 460 -1.33 -12.54 7.22
CA LEU A 460 -1.35 -12.56 5.77
C LEU A 460 -0.18 -13.42 5.25
N LEU A 461 -0.39 -13.99 4.08
CA LEU A 461 0.64 -14.65 3.32
C LEU A 461 1.20 -13.65 2.30
N ALA A 462 2.53 -13.57 2.17
CA ALA A 462 3.16 -12.68 1.21
C ALA A 462 4.40 -13.31 0.55
N VAL A 463 4.55 -13.03 -0.74
CA VAL A 463 5.73 -13.40 -1.53
C VAL A 463 6.38 -12.11 -2.04
N SER A 464 7.68 -11.95 -1.84
CA SER A 464 8.42 -10.75 -2.22
C SER A 464 9.05 -10.89 -3.60
N GLY A 465 9.04 -9.81 -4.37
CA GLY A 465 9.71 -9.68 -5.64
C GLY A 465 8.87 -10.09 -6.86
N PRO A 466 9.38 -9.78 -8.05
CA PRO A 466 8.72 -10.09 -9.31
C PRO A 466 8.47 -11.58 -9.47
N THR A 467 7.36 -11.91 -10.15
CA THR A 467 7.06 -13.33 -10.43
C THR A 467 8.16 -13.98 -11.27
N TRP A 468 8.46 -15.22 -10.93
CA TRP A 468 9.40 -16.08 -11.66
C TRP A 468 8.84 -17.49 -11.89
N ASP A 469 7.57 -17.68 -11.61
CA ASP A 469 6.88 -18.97 -11.66
C ASP A 469 6.82 -19.52 -13.10
N GLN A 470 6.69 -18.64 -14.09
CA GLN A 470 6.53 -19.00 -15.52
C GLN A 470 7.49 -18.21 -16.43
N VAL A 471 8.29 -17.32 -15.85
CA VAL A 471 9.24 -16.44 -16.54
C VAL A 471 10.58 -16.41 -15.79
N PRO A 472 11.69 -15.99 -16.38
CA PRO A 472 12.98 -15.93 -15.68
C PRO A 472 12.93 -15.04 -14.44
N ALA A 473 13.62 -15.45 -13.37
CA ALA A 473 13.79 -14.63 -12.18
C ALA A 473 14.46 -13.30 -12.53
N PHE A 474 14.03 -12.21 -11.87
CA PHE A 474 14.68 -10.92 -12.02
C PHE A 474 16.04 -10.92 -11.30
N GLU A 475 17.05 -10.36 -11.93
CA GLU A 475 18.41 -10.29 -11.41
C GLU A 475 19.04 -8.95 -11.82
N TRP A 476 19.45 -8.15 -10.83
CA TRP A 476 19.96 -6.80 -11.06
C TRP A 476 21.21 -6.81 -11.96
N SER A 477 22.19 -7.68 -11.65
CA SER A 477 23.50 -7.71 -12.32
C SER A 477 23.41 -8.06 -13.81
N THR A 478 22.42 -8.86 -14.23
CA THR A 478 22.21 -9.28 -15.62
C THR A 478 21.14 -8.46 -16.33
N SER A 479 20.38 -7.63 -15.60
CA SER A 479 19.34 -6.78 -16.18
C SER A 479 19.93 -5.53 -16.85
N PRO A 480 19.22 -4.91 -17.81
CA PRO A 480 19.61 -3.62 -18.37
C PRO A 480 19.55 -2.46 -17.36
N TYR A 481 19.15 -2.72 -16.12
CA TYR A 481 18.91 -1.75 -15.07
C TYR A 481 19.94 -1.83 -13.93
N SER A 482 21.06 -2.53 -14.13
CA SER A 482 22.12 -2.71 -13.13
C SER A 482 22.72 -1.40 -12.61
N SER A 483 22.62 -0.31 -13.38
CA SER A 483 23.07 1.02 -12.98
C SER A 483 22.11 1.80 -12.09
N LEU A 484 20.85 1.37 -11.97
CA LEU A 484 19.89 2.01 -11.07
C LEU A 484 20.26 1.73 -9.61
N THR A 485 20.04 2.73 -8.75
CA THR A 485 20.30 2.58 -7.32
C THR A 485 19.32 1.58 -6.70
N HIS A 486 19.85 0.52 -6.07
CA HIS A 486 19.09 -0.56 -5.44
C HIS A 486 19.75 -1.06 -4.15
N ILE A 487 20.18 -0.12 -3.31
CA ILE A 487 20.92 -0.39 -2.06
C ILE A 487 20.10 -1.29 -1.13
N GLY A 488 20.71 -2.39 -0.70
CA GLY A 488 20.09 -3.35 0.23
C GLY A 488 19.20 -4.41 -0.44
N HIS A 489 19.04 -4.36 -1.77
CA HIS A 489 18.38 -5.43 -2.52
C HIS A 489 19.29 -6.66 -2.67
N PRO A 490 18.72 -7.87 -2.79
CA PRO A 490 19.46 -9.01 -3.33
C PRO A 490 19.71 -8.77 -4.82
N ASP A 491 20.73 -9.42 -5.37
CA ASP A 491 20.92 -9.41 -6.80
C ASP A 491 19.80 -10.17 -7.52
N ARG A 492 19.49 -11.39 -7.05
CA ARG A 492 18.50 -12.29 -7.65
C ARG A 492 17.23 -12.38 -6.81
N TRP A 493 16.07 -12.36 -7.49
CA TRP A 493 14.73 -12.39 -6.90
C TRP A 493 13.98 -13.68 -7.29
N ASP A 494 14.27 -14.78 -6.60
CA ASP A 494 13.70 -16.11 -6.82
C ASP A 494 13.15 -16.72 -5.52
N PHE A 495 12.46 -15.91 -4.73
CA PHE A 495 11.88 -16.34 -3.46
C PHE A 495 10.75 -17.34 -3.72
N PRO A 496 10.67 -18.41 -2.91
CA PRO A 496 9.69 -19.47 -3.11
C PRO A 496 8.26 -18.96 -3.12
N THR A 497 7.43 -19.58 -3.96
CA THR A 497 6.03 -19.22 -4.19
C THR A 497 5.04 -19.99 -3.32
N HIS A 498 5.49 -21.01 -2.57
CA HIS A 498 4.60 -21.88 -1.80
C HIS A 498 4.65 -21.66 -0.29
N GLY A 499 3.49 -21.87 0.34
CA GLY A 499 3.04 -21.60 1.70
C GLY A 499 3.89 -21.95 2.91
N ASP A 500 5.08 -22.48 2.74
CA ASP A 500 5.99 -22.77 3.85
C ASP A 500 6.63 -21.51 4.48
N LEU A 501 6.37 -20.33 3.94
CA LEU A 501 7.26 -19.22 4.16
C LEU A 501 6.73 -18.10 5.05
N ALA A 502 5.50 -17.63 4.84
CA ALA A 502 4.94 -16.61 5.73
C ALA A 502 4.28 -17.25 6.97
N TYR A 503 3.64 -18.40 6.76
CA TYR A 503 3.07 -19.19 7.84
C TYR A 503 4.14 -19.75 8.77
N SER A 504 5.23 -20.28 8.19
CA SER A 504 6.31 -20.87 8.97
C SER A 504 7.11 -19.86 9.78
N ASN A 505 7.18 -18.57 9.42
CA ASN A 505 8.04 -17.64 10.15
C ASN A 505 7.37 -16.91 11.31
N LEU A 506 6.07 -16.56 11.22
CA LEU A 506 5.33 -16.13 12.41
C LEU A 506 4.94 -17.33 13.27
N CYS A 507 4.53 -18.45 12.66
CA CYS A 507 4.23 -19.70 13.33
C CYS A 507 5.50 -20.45 13.76
N TRP A 508 6.63 -20.34 13.03
CA TRP A 508 7.91 -20.96 13.42
C TRP A 508 8.50 -20.29 14.66
N MET A 509 8.39 -18.99 14.80
CA MET A 509 8.75 -18.33 16.06
C MET A 509 7.88 -18.81 17.23
N SER A 510 6.56 -18.90 17.07
CA SER A 510 5.71 -19.40 18.13
C SER A 510 5.90 -20.90 18.38
N LYS A 511 6.08 -21.70 17.33
CA LYS A 511 6.33 -23.13 17.40
C LYS A 511 7.74 -23.44 17.93
N TRP A 512 8.76 -22.73 17.47
CA TRP A 512 10.12 -22.85 17.98
C TRP A 512 10.20 -22.41 19.44
N CYS A 513 9.52 -21.33 19.84
CA CYS A 513 9.43 -20.91 21.24
C CYS A 513 8.68 -21.93 22.10
N SER A 514 7.61 -22.56 21.58
CA SER A 514 6.87 -23.59 22.33
C SER A 514 7.65 -24.92 22.43
N GLU A 515 8.34 -25.34 21.38
CA GLU A 515 9.15 -26.57 21.35
C GLU A 515 10.46 -26.46 22.17
N ASN A 516 10.97 -25.24 22.37
CA ASN A 516 12.20 -25.00 23.13
C ASN A 516 11.96 -24.44 24.53
N ASN A 517 10.71 -24.44 25.02
CA ASN A 517 10.32 -23.88 26.34
C ASN A 517 10.84 -22.45 26.60
N VAL A 518 10.92 -21.64 25.54
CA VAL A 518 11.41 -20.27 25.58
C VAL A 518 10.20 -19.36 25.79
N SER A 519 9.96 -18.93 27.04
CA SER A 519 9.00 -17.87 27.29
C SER A 519 9.55 -16.54 26.77
N PHE A 520 8.76 -15.80 26.02
CA PHE A 520 9.12 -14.50 25.41
C PHE A 520 9.65 -13.44 26.41
N ILE A 521 9.49 -13.67 27.70
CA ILE A 521 9.83 -12.71 28.76
C ILE A 521 11.28 -12.88 29.28
N ASN A 522 11.90 -14.03 29.13
CA ASN A 522 13.17 -14.32 29.82
C ASN A 522 14.45 -14.31 28.97
N ASN A 523 14.38 -14.14 27.65
CA ASN A 523 15.57 -14.24 26.78
C ASN A 523 16.17 -12.92 26.30
N TRP A 524 15.81 -11.80 26.91
CA TRP A 524 16.48 -10.51 26.66
C TRP A 524 17.98 -10.53 27.03
N ALA A 525 18.38 -11.40 27.95
CA ALA A 525 19.76 -11.49 28.41
C ALA A 525 20.70 -12.26 27.46
N THR A 526 20.19 -13.25 26.73
CA THR A 526 21.03 -14.11 25.85
C THR A 526 21.21 -13.51 24.46
N PHE A 527 20.28 -12.66 24.01
CA PHE A 527 20.40 -11.94 22.74
C PHE A 527 21.38 -10.75 22.79
N ARG A 528 21.74 -10.29 24.00
CA ARG A 528 22.71 -9.20 24.21
C ARG A 528 24.13 -9.50 23.71
N ASN A 529 24.52 -10.74 23.60
CA ASN A 529 25.92 -11.11 23.31
C ASN A 529 26.23 -11.36 21.83
N GLY A 530 25.26 -11.26 20.91
CA GLY A 530 25.46 -11.50 19.48
C GLY A 530 25.34 -10.29 18.55
N LEU A 531 24.83 -9.13 19.03
CA LEU A 531 24.54 -7.96 18.19
C LEU A 531 24.85 -6.64 18.91
N VAL A 532 26.06 -6.50 19.47
CA VAL A 532 26.47 -5.25 20.10
C VAL A 532 27.56 -4.56 19.29
N SER A 533 27.11 -3.57 18.53
CA SER A 533 27.89 -2.35 18.32
C SER A 533 26.91 -1.16 18.25
N SER A 534 26.34 -0.75 19.38
CA SER A 534 25.93 0.62 19.70
C SER A 534 25.00 0.67 20.92
N HIS A 535 25.62 0.58 22.10
CA HIS A 535 24.92 0.86 23.37
C HIS A 535 24.50 2.33 23.50
N SER A 536 25.01 3.24 22.66
CA SER A 536 24.70 4.67 22.66
C SER A 536 23.31 5.00 22.08
N GLU A 537 22.82 4.24 21.11
CA GLU A 537 21.53 4.55 20.46
C GLU A 537 20.32 4.18 21.34
N VAL A 538 20.40 3.06 22.06
CA VAL A 538 19.32 2.64 22.98
C VAL A 538 19.23 3.54 24.22
N ALA A 539 20.36 4.06 24.70
CA ALA A 539 20.39 5.00 25.82
C ALA A 539 19.82 6.37 25.45
N ALA A 540 20.04 6.84 24.22
CA ALA A 540 19.44 8.07 23.69
C ALA A 540 17.91 7.94 23.56
N LEU A 541 17.39 6.77 23.15
CA LEU A 541 15.96 6.51 23.08
C LEU A 541 15.25 6.59 24.43
N ILE A 542 15.87 6.08 25.49
CA ILE A 542 15.33 6.13 26.86
C ILE A 542 15.29 7.58 27.37
N SER A 543 16.24 8.42 26.99
CA SER A 543 16.24 9.85 27.34
C SER A 543 15.21 10.68 26.56
N CYS A 544 14.75 10.21 25.40
CA CYS A 544 13.70 10.88 24.61
C CYS A 544 12.27 10.63 25.15
N ILE A 545 12.06 9.58 25.93
CA ILE A 545 10.73 9.12 26.37
C ILE A 545 10.53 9.29 27.90
N GLY A 546 11.60 9.57 28.63
CA GLY A 546 11.59 9.88 30.07
C GLY A 546 11.48 11.35 30.31
#